data_15224a117ae6b2015ebfc9b852a9d5db
#
_entry.id   15224a117ae6b2015ebfc9b852a9d5db
#
_cell.length_a   1.000
_cell.length_b   1.000
_cell.length_c   1.000
_cell.angle_alpha   90.00
_cell.angle_beta   90.00
_cell.angle_gamma   90.00
#
_symmetry.space_group_name_H-M   'P 1'
#
loop_
_entity.id
_entity.type
_entity.pdbx_description
1 polymer ?
#
loop_
_entity_poly.entity_id
_entity_poly.type
_entity_poly.pdbx_seq_one_letter_code
_entity_poly.pdbx_strand_id
1 'polypeptide(L)'
;YSCPAASGACPIGSFQAVVGSSKFVFSYYITGFLILLGVLLGRFICGFLCPFGWLQELLHKIPSKKLSTKKLKPLTYLKYIILLLAVVLLPALAVNDVGMGDPFFCKYICPQGVLEGAIPLSLVNEGIRAALGTLFVQKLFILLAVVALSILFYRPFCKWICPLGAFYALLNKISLLEIKMDEQKCVSCGKCAASCKMDVD
;
A
#
# COMPACT_ATOMS: atom_id res chain seq x y z
N TYR A 1 -10.70 0.21 16.47
CA TYR A 1 -9.77 0.46 15.34
C TYR A 1 -8.43 -0.19 15.60
N SER A 2 -8.35 -1.48 15.56
CA SER A 2 -7.13 -2.09 16.03
C SER A 2 -6.34 -2.69 14.90
N CYS A 3 -5.74 -1.82 14.12
CA CYS A 3 -4.53 -2.20 13.46
C CYS A 3 -3.41 -1.91 14.46
N PRO A 4 -2.59 -2.87 14.92
CA PRO A 4 -1.42 -2.59 15.75
C PRO A 4 -0.45 -1.65 15.02
N ALA A 5 -0.52 -1.63 13.69
CA ALA A 5 0.11 -0.64 12.85
C ALA A 5 -0.46 0.79 13.03
N ALA A 6 -1.63 0.97 13.61
CA ALA A 6 -2.18 2.29 13.92
C ALA A 6 -1.44 3.00 15.06
N SER A 7 -0.63 2.27 15.82
CA SER A 7 0.27 2.86 16.84
C SER A 7 1.53 3.52 16.26
N GLY A 8 1.52 3.89 14.96
CA GLY A 8 2.62 4.62 14.33
C GLY A 8 3.54 3.79 13.44
N ALA A 9 3.36 2.47 13.38
CA ALA A 9 4.19 1.60 12.55
C ALA A 9 3.79 1.58 11.07
N CYS A 10 2.52 1.94 10.74
CA CYS A 10 2.07 1.98 9.36
C CYS A 10 2.15 3.40 8.78
N PRO A 11 2.99 3.63 7.75
CA PRO A 11 3.15 4.96 7.14
C PRO A 11 1.84 5.57 6.63
N ILE A 12 0.95 4.76 6.05
CA ILE A 12 -0.35 5.22 5.55
C ILE A 12 -1.30 5.56 6.70
N GLY A 13 -1.35 4.77 7.76
CA GLY A 13 -2.17 5.06 8.93
C GLY A 13 -1.74 6.36 9.60
N SER A 14 -0.43 6.55 9.75
CA SER A 14 0.14 7.78 10.29
C SER A 14 -0.16 8.99 9.41
N PHE A 15 -0.03 8.85 8.10
CA PHE A 15 -0.35 9.91 7.15
C PHE A 15 -1.84 10.31 7.17
N GLN A 16 -2.75 9.32 7.25
CA GLN A 16 -4.19 9.60 7.39
C GLN A 16 -4.53 10.29 8.71
N ALA A 17 -3.89 9.88 9.81
CA ALA A 17 -4.06 10.53 11.10
C ALA A 17 -3.61 11.99 11.08
N VAL A 18 -2.54 12.29 10.33
CA VAL A 18 -2.05 13.65 10.10
C VAL A 18 -3.04 14.48 9.31
N VAL A 19 -3.52 13.98 8.18
CA VAL A 19 -4.46 14.69 7.30
C VAL A 19 -5.81 14.93 7.99
N GLY A 20 -6.26 13.97 8.81
CA GLY A 20 -7.52 14.06 9.55
C GLY A 20 -7.45 14.80 10.90
N SER A 21 -6.26 15.21 11.35
CA SER A 21 -6.11 15.93 12.62
C SER A 21 -6.22 17.44 12.42
N SER A 22 -7.19 18.08 13.05
CA SER A 22 -7.34 19.54 13.03
C SER A 22 -6.27 20.27 13.88
N LYS A 23 -5.57 19.54 14.77
CA LYS A 23 -4.50 20.08 15.64
C LYS A 23 -3.13 19.62 15.15
N PHE A 24 -2.56 20.34 14.25
CA PHE A 24 -1.37 20.02 13.43
C PHE A 24 -0.01 19.89 14.15
N VAL A 25 0.09 19.94 15.45
CA VAL A 25 1.39 20.12 16.15
C VAL A 25 2.35 18.92 16.03
N PHE A 26 1.86 17.67 15.89
CA PHE A 26 2.70 16.48 15.82
C PHE A 26 2.91 15.92 14.40
N SER A 27 2.20 16.50 13.45
CA SER A 27 1.95 15.93 12.12
C SER A 27 3.10 16.08 11.15
N TYR A 28 3.82 17.21 11.21
CA TYR A 28 4.87 17.53 10.24
C TYR A 28 6.07 16.59 10.32
N TYR A 29 6.38 16.05 11.50
CA TYR A 29 7.49 15.12 11.68
C TYR A 29 7.28 13.83 10.90
N ILE A 30 6.08 13.23 10.99
CA ILE A 30 5.75 11.98 10.29
C ILE A 30 5.76 12.18 8.78
N THR A 31 5.13 13.25 8.32
CA THR A 31 5.08 13.59 6.88
C THR A 31 6.49 13.89 6.35
N GLY A 32 7.28 14.67 7.10
CA GLY A 32 8.67 14.97 6.76
C GLY A 32 9.55 13.73 6.69
N PHE A 33 9.40 12.80 7.64
CA PHE A 33 10.13 11.53 7.65
C PHE A 33 9.73 10.62 6.46
N LEU A 34 8.44 10.57 6.12
CA LEU A 34 7.97 9.82 4.94
C LEU A 34 8.51 10.41 3.63
N ILE A 35 8.53 11.75 3.52
CA ILE A 35 9.09 12.43 2.36
C ILE A 35 10.60 12.18 2.28
N LEU A 36 11.32 12.31 3.41
CA LEU A 36 12.75 12.04 3.49
C LEU A 36 13.08 10.63 3.01
N LEU A 37 12.38 9.61 3.54
CA LEU A 37 12.55 8.23 3.10
C LEU A 37 12.20 8.05 1.61
N GLY A 38 11.16 8.72 1.13
CA GLY A 38 10.77 8.69 -0.28
C GLY A 38 11.79 9.31 -1.21
N VAL A 39 12.44 10.39 -0.80
CA VAL A 39 13.50 11.05 -1.58
C VAL A 39 14.81 10.25 -1.53
N LEU A 40 15.16 9.66 -0.39
CA LEU A 40 16.38 8.86 -0.26
C LEU A 40 16.27 7.53 -1.01
N LEU A 41 15.23 6.75 -0.74
CA LEU A 41 15.10 5.35 -1.15
C LEU A 41 14.05 5.11 -2.24
N GLY A 42 13.16 6.09 -2.48
CA GLY A 42 12.11 5.97 -3.49
C GLY A 42 11.27 4.68 -3.34
N ARG A 43 11.12 3.95 -4.42
CA ARG A 43 10.38 2.68 -4.46
C ARG A 43 11.12 1.46 -3.87
N PHE A 44 12.38 1.61 -3.51
CA PHE A 44 13.17 0.53 -2.91
C PHE A 44 12.52 -0.01 -1.63
N ILE A 45 11.93 0.88 -0.82
CA ILE A 45 11.18 0.53 0.39
C ILE A 45 10.05 -0.46 0.07
N CYS A 46 9.27 -0.20 -1.00
CA CYS A 46 8.17 -1.07 -1.40
C CYS A 46 8.65 -2.44 -1.91
N GLY A 47 9.87 -2.50 -2.43
CA GLY A 47 10.48 -3.73 -2.93
C GLY A 47 11.01 -4.65 -1.84
N PHE A 48 11.71 -4.07 -0.86
CA PHE A 48 12.51 -4.84 0.11
C PHE A 48 11.99 -4.79 1.54
N LEU A 49 11.41 -3.68 1.98
CA LEU A 49 10.99 -3.51 3.38
C LEU A 49 9.51 -3.83 3.61
N CYS A 50 8.67 -3.89 2.57
CA CYS A 50 7.25 -4.11 2.77
C CYS A 50 6.93 -5.60 2.96
N PRO A 51 6.49 -6.05 4.16
CA PRO A 51 6.20 -7.46 4.42
C PRO A 51 5.01 -7.96 3.58
N PHE A 52 4.02 -7.10 3.33
CA PHE A 52 2.89 -7.43 2.47
C PHE A 52 3.32 -7.62 1.00
N GLY A 53 4.32 -6.88 0.54
CA GLY A 53 4.94 -7.08 -0.78
C GLY A 53 5.63 -8.44 -0.89
N TRP A 54 6.32 -8.85 0.17
CA TRP A 54 6.97 -10.17 0.25
C TRP A 54 5.96 -11.31 0.22
N LEU A 55 4.87 -11.18 0.96
CA LEU A 55 3.81 -12.17 0.95
C LEU A 55 3.24 -12.38 -0.47
N GLN A 56 2.94 -11.28 -1.18
CA GLN A 56 2.44 -11.36 -2.56
C GLN A 56 3.46 -12.02 -3.50
N GLU A 57 4.75 -11.76 -3.31
CA GLU A 57 5.80 -12.40 -4.11
C GLU A 57 5.93 -13.89 -3.82
N LEU A 58 5.82 -14.28 -2.54
CA LEU A 58 5.81 -15.68 -2.13
C LEU A 58 4.62 -16.43 -2.74
N LEU A 59 3.43 -15.85 -2.68
CA LEU A 59 2.22 -16.40 -3.30
C LEU A 59 2.37 -16.55 -4.82
N HIS A 60 3.02 -15.59 -5.46
CA HIS A 60 3.25 -15.64 -6.91
C HIS A 60 4.23 -16.75 -7.34
N LYS A 61 5.05 -17.31 -6.43
CA LYS A 61 5.92 -18.47 -6.71
C LYS A 61 5.14 -19.77 -6.90
N ILE A 62 3.88 -19.83 -6.45
CA ILE A 62 3.02 -21.00 -6.64
C ILE A 62 2.85 -21.24 -8.15
N PRO A 63 3.06 -22.49 -8.65
CA PRO A 63 2.93 -22.82 -10.07
C PRO A 63 1.46 -22.70 -10.51
N SER A 64 1.13 -21.60 -11.15
CA SER A 64 -0.21 -21.29 -11.70
C SER A 64 -0.08 -20.60 -13.03
N LYS A 65 -1.19 -20.46 -13.77
CA LYS A 65 -1.24 -19.68 -15.01
C LYS A 65 -0.98 -18.20 -14.71
N LYS A 66 0.21 -17.72 -15.00
CA LYS A 66 0.61 -16.33 -14.78
C LYS A 66 0.07 -15.47 -15.91
N LEU A 67 -0.65 -14.42 -15.56
CA LEU A 67 -1.24 -13.47 -16.49
C LEU A 67 -0.42 -12.18 -16.52
N SER A 68 -0.13 -11.69 -17.75
CA SER A 68 0.51 -10.38 -17.91
C SER A 68 -0.47 -9.26 -17.67
N THR A 69 -0.02 -8.23 -16.99
CA THR A 69 -0.82 -7.04 -16.66
C THR A 69 -0.75 -5.93 -17.71
N LYS A 70 -0.10 -6.19 -18.87
CA LYS A 70 0.07 -5.18 -19.93
C LYS A 70 -1.24 -4.56 -20.42
N LYS A 71 -2.31 -5.37 -20.55
CA LYS A 71 -3.65 -4.88 -20.94
C LYS A 71 -4.35 -4.07 -19.84
N LEU A 72 -3.92 -4.18 -18.59
CA LEU A 72 -4.51 -3.53 -17.42
C LEU A 72 -3.75 -2.26 -16.99
N LYS A 73 -2.97 -1.66 -17.90
CA LYS A 73 -2.24 -0.39 -17.66
C LYS A 73 -3.13 0.72 -17.06
N PRO A 74 -4.36 0.99 -17.55
CA PRO A 74 -5.20 2.05 -16.99
C PRO A 74 -5.56 1.81 -15.50
N LEU A 75 -5.59 0.56 -15.05
CA LEU A 75 -5.88 0.23 -13.65
C LEU A 75 -4.78 0.74 -12.69
N THR A 76 -3.58 1.04 -13.18
CA THR A 76 -2.50 1.62 -12.36
C THR A 76 -2.80 3.04 -11.89
N TYR A 77 -3.71 3.76 -12.57
CA TYR A 77 -4.16 5.08 -12.13
C TYR A 77 -5.09 5.00 -10.91
N LEU A 78 -5.74 3.86 -10.69
CA LEU A 78 -6.65 3.65 -9.56
C LEU A 78 -5.99 3.94 -8.21
N LYS A 79 -4.72 3.57 -8.02
CA LYS A 79 -3.98 3.86 -6.78
C LYS A 79 -3.84 5.36 -6.49
N TYR A 80 -3.74 6.21 -7.53
CA TYR A 80 -3.64 7.66 -7.37
C TYR A 80 -5.01 8.25 -7.00
N ILE A 81 -6.08 7.71 -7.57
CA ILE A 81 -7.45 8.07 -7.22
C ILE A 81 -7.73 7.68 -5.76
N ILE A 82 -7.34 6.48 -5.35
CA ILE A 82 -7.47 6.01 -3.96
C ILE A 82 -6.63 6.89 -3.01
N LEU A 83 -5.41 7.26 -3.40
CA LEU A 83 -4.57 8.15 -2.60
C LEU A 83 -5.27 9.50 -2.39
N LEU A 84 -5.77 10.11 -3.46
CA LEU A 84 -6.41 11.43 -3.39
C LEU A 84 -7.73 11.37 -2.62
N LEU A 85 -8.63 10.44 -2.97
CA LEU A 85 -9.97 10.37 -2.39
C LEU A 85 -9.96 9.74 -0.99
N ALA A 86 -9.42 8.52 -0.83
CA ALA A 86 -9.57 7.74 0.40
C ALA A 86 -8.53 8.08 1.48
N VAL A 87 -7.38 8.66 1.10
CA VAL A 87 -6.29 8.96 2.05
C VAL A 87 -6.22 10.45 2.38
N VAL A 88 -6.55 11.33 1.44
CA VAL A 88 -6.47 12.79 1.64
C VAL A 88 -7.86 13.39 1.84
N LEU A 89 -8.76 13.26 0.85
CA LEU A 89 -10.02 14.00 0.83
C LEU A 89 -11.00 13.51 1.91
N LEU A 90 -11.25 12.21 1.99
CA LEU A 90 -12.22 11.66 2.94
C LEU A 90 -11.83 11.89 4.41
N PRO A 91 -10.59 11.64 4.86
CA PRO A 91 -10.19 11.95 6.22
C PRO A 91 -10.23 13.45 6.57
N ALA A 92 -10.02 14.31 5.56
CA ALA A 92 -10.09 15.77 5.75
C ALA A 92 -11.54 16.28 5.86
N LEU A 93 -12.49 15.64 5.18
CA LEU A 93 -13.90 16.04 5.19
C LEU A 93 -14.71 15.36 6.29
N ALA A 94 -14.44 14.08 6.56
CA ALA A 94 -15.15 13.28 7.56
C ALA A 94 -14.44 13.37 8.92
N VAL A 95 -14.54 14.52 9.55
CA VAL A 95 -14.02 14.76 10.89
C VAL A 95 -15.09 14.37 11.92
N ASN A 96 -14.73 13.49 12.88
CA ASN A 96 -15.61 13.10 13.97
C ASN A 96 -15.75 14.24 15.00
N ASP A 97 -16.76 14.12 15.88
CA ASP A 97 -17.05 15.08 16.96
C ASP A 97 -15.83 15.37 17.88
N VAL A 98 -14.84 14.48 17.87
CA VAL A 98 -13.59 14.59 18.62
C VAL A 98 -12.51 15.38 17.84
N GLY A 99 -12.80 15.84 16.63
CA GLY A 99 -11.85 16.56 15.77
C GLY A 99 -10.80 15.69 15.10
N MET A 100 -11.01 14.37 15.03
CA MET A 100 -10.13 13.42 14.32
C MET A 100 -10.83 12.88 13.07
N GLY A 101 -10.17 12.92 11.93
CA GLY A 101 -10.66 12.34 10.68
C GLY A 101 -10.61 10.80 10.72
N ASP A 102 -11.65 10.19 10.23
CA ASP A 102 -11.72 8.72 10.10
C ASP A 102 -10.69 8.23 9.07
N PRO A 103 -9.83 7.26 9.41
CA PRO A 103 -8.86 6.68 8.47
C PRO A 103 -9.55 5.72 7.50
N PHE A 104 -10.22 6.28 6.52
CA PHE A 104 -11.15 5.58 5.63
C PHE A 104 -10.50 4.40 4.89
N PHE A 105 -9.31 4.60 4.33
CA PHE A 105 -8.59 3.52 3.64
C PHE A 105 -8.25 2.36 4.58
N CYS A 106 -7.73 2.65 5.76
CA CYS A 106 -7.37 1.64 6.77
C CYS A 106 -8.59 0.94 7.34
N LYS A 107 -9.72 1.65 7.46
CA LYS A 107 -10.97 1.14 8.04
C LYS A 107 -11.70 0.19 7.10
N TYR A 108 -11.73 0.48 5.80
CA TYR A 108 -12.59 -0.23 4.85
C TYR A 108 -11.85 -1.04 3.79
N ILE A 109 -10.67 -0.62 3.35
CA ILE A 109 -10.02 -1.15 2.15
C ILE A 109 -8.77 -1.96 2.48
N CYS A 110 -8.00 -1.57 3.50
CA CYS A 110 -6.67 -2.15 3.74
C CYS A 110 -6.71 -3.61 4.22
N PRO A 111 -6.23 -4.59 3.43
CA PRO A 111 -6.17 -5.99 3.83
C PRO A 111 -5.02 -6.30 4.80
N GLN A 112 -3.96 -5.49 4.79
CA GLN A 112 -2.80 -5.67 5.65
C GLN A 112 -3.17 -5.57 7.14
N GLY A 113 -4.10 -4.68 7.49
CA GLY A 113 -4.60 -4.56 8.85
C GLY A 113 -5.31 -5.80 9.38
N VAL A 114 -5.89 -6.61 8.51
CA VAL A 114 -6.46 -7.91 8.89
C VAL A 114 -5.36 -8.94 9.08
N LEU A 115 -4.42 -9.02 8.14
CA LEU A 115 -3.36 -10.03 8.15
C LEU A 115 -2.41 -9.87 9.34
N GLU A 116 -1.92 -8.65 9.58
CA GLU A 116 -0.91 -8.37 10.61
C GLU A 116 -1.51 -7.95 11.96
N GLY A 117 -2.77 -7.53 11.96
CA GLY A 117 -3.44 -7.03 13.14
C GLY A 117 -4.56 -7.95 13.62
N ALA A 118 -5.64 -8.01 12.87
CA ALA A 118 -6.86 -8.65 13.35
C ALA A 118 -6.71 -10.17 13.55
N ILE A 119 -6.00 -10.86 12.65
CA ILE A 119 -5.80 -12.32 12.76
C ILE A 119 -4.93 -12.68 13.97
N PRO A 120 -3.70 -12.18 14.15
CA PRO A 120 -2.88 -12.52 15.31
C PRO A 120 -3.55 -12.13 16.65
N LEU A 121 -4.20 -10.97 16.68
CA LEU A 121 -4.82 -10.46 17.88
C LEU A 121 -6.06 -11.25 18.30
N SER A 122 -6.86 -11.73 17.32
CA SER A 122 -8.02 -12.58 17.56
C SER A 122 -7.65 -13.99 18.04
N LEU A 123 -6.44 -14.47 17.72
CA LEU A 123 -5.93 -15.74 18.20
C LEU A 123 -5.50 -15.67 19.66
N VAL A 124 -4.99 -14.52 20.10
CA VAL A 124 -4.48 -14.32 21.48
C VAL A 124 -5.59 -13.89 22.43
N ASN A 125 -6.57 -13.09 21.97
CA ASN A 125 -7.59 -12.49 22.82
C ASN A 125 -9.02 -12.89 22.40
N GLU A 126 -9.72 -13.63 23.27
CA GLU A 126 -11.12 -14.04 23.03
C GLU A 126 -12.08 -12.85 23.01
N GLY A 127 -11.86 -11.81 23.83
CA GLY A 127 -12.68 -10.61 23.82
C GLY A 127 -12.67 -9.86 22.50
N ILE A 128 -11.52 -9.85 21.80
CA ILE A 128 -11.40 -9.25 20.48
C ILE A 128 -12.12 -10.09 19.43
N ARG A 129 -12.06 -11.43 19.54
CA ARG A 129 -12.80 -12.34 18.67
C ARG A 129 -14.30 -12.12 18.75
N ALA A 130 -14.83 -11.91 19.95
CA ALA A 130 -16.26 -11.61 20.15
C ALA A 130 -16.68 -10.23 19.57
N ALA A 131 -15.74 -9.28 19.51
CA ALA A 131 -15.98 -7.93 18.97
C ALA A 131 -15.78 -7.82 17.45
N LEU A 132 -15.44 -8.92 16.76
CA LEU A 132 -15.29 -8.94 15.30
C LEU A 132 -16.65 -8.81 14.64
N GLY A 133 -16.93 -7.63 14.06
CA GLY A 133 -18.17 -7.32 13.37
C GLY A 133 -18.10 -7.53 11.86
N THR A 134 -19.12 -7.06 11.17
CA THR A 134 -19.27 -7.13 9.69
C THR A 134 -18.10 -6.54 8.93
N LEU A 135 -17.44 -5.51 9.45
CA LEU A 135 -16.25 -4.90 8.86
C LEU A 135 -15.05 -5.87 8.75
N PHE A 136 -14.93 -6.80 9.70
CA PHE A 136 -13.90 -7.83 9.64
C PHE A 136 -14.16 -8.79 8.48
N VAL A 137 -15.41 -9.23 8.29
CA VAL A 137 -15.81 -10.12 7.20
C VAL A 137 -15.54 -9.46 5.84
N GLN A 138 -15.92 -8.19 5.69
CA GLN A 138 -15.64 -7.42 4.47
C GLN A 138 -14.14 -7.36 4.14
N LYS A 139 -13.32 -7.03 5.12
CA LYS A 139 -11.86 -6.96 4.93
C LYS A 139 -11.23 -8.33 4.69
N LEU A 140 -11.74 -9.37 5.34
CA LEU A 140 -11.30 -10.74 5.10
C LEU A 140 -11.57 -11.15 3.67
N PHE A 141 -12.74 -10.79 3.12
CA PHE A 141 -13.06 -11.04 1.72
C PHE A 141 -12.10 -10.29 0.78
N ILE A 142 -11.78 -9.03 1.06
CA ILE A 142 -10.79 -8.25 0.29
C ILE A 142 -9.41 -8.91 0.38
N LEU A 143 -9.00 -9.38 1.56
CA LEU A 143 -7.73 -10.10 1.74
C LEU A 143 -7.69 -11.36 0.90
N LEU A 144 -8.74 -12.18 0.93
CA LEU A 144 -8.83 -13.42 0.13
C LEU A 144 -8.79 -13.10 -1.38
N ALA A 145 -9.49 -12.06 -1.82
CA ALA A 145 -9.45 -11.61 -3.22
C ALA A 145 -8.02 -11.17 -3.62
N VAL A 146 -7.32 -10.42 -2.78
CA VAL A 146 -5.94 -10.00 -3.03
C VAL A 146 -4.99 -11.21 -3.05
N VAL A 147 -5.17 -12.19 -2.16
CA VAL A 147 -4.39 -13.43 -2.15
C VAL A 147 -4.60 -14.20 -3.45
N ALA A 148 -5.84 -14.41 -3.88
CA ALA A 148 -6.16 -15.09 -5.14
C ALA A 148 -5.57 -14.35 -6.35
N LEU A 149 -5.69 -13.02 -6.40
CA LEU A 149 -5.09 -12.20 -7.45
C LEU A 149 -3.55 -12.27 -7.44
N SER A 150 -2.92 -12.39 -6.26
CA SER A 150 -1.46 -12.46 -6.12
C SER A 150 -0.87 -13.77 -6.66
N ILE A 151 -1.66 -14.82 -6.73
CA ILE A 151 -1.27 -16.07 -7.39
C ILE A 151 -1.22 -15.88 -8.91
N LEU A 152 -2.17 -15.14 -9.49
CA LEU A 152 -2.31 -14.94 -10.94
C LEU A 152 -1.42 -13.80 -11.45
N PHE A 153 -1.34 -12.70 -10.71
CA PHE A 153 -0.64 -11.46 -11.08
C PHE A 153 0.51 -11.16 -10.12
N TYR A 154 1.58 -10.58 -10.65
CA TYR A 154 2.70 -10.14 -9.81
C TYR A 154 2.34 -8.86 -9.04
N ARG A 155 2.30 -8.94 -7.71
CA ARG A 155 2.04 -7.84 -6.77
C ARG A 155 0.83 -6.94 -7.14
N PRO A 156 -0.38 -7.49 -7.33
CA PRO A 156 -1.54 -6.74 -7.82
C PRO A 156 -1.97 -5.62 -6.87
N PHE A 157 -1.96 -5.86 -5.55
CA PHE A 157 -2.32 -4.83 -4.58
C PHE A 157 -1.36 -3.63 -4.64
N CYS A 158 -0.05 -3.87 -4.68
CA CYS A 158 0.95 -2.81 -4.77
C CYS A 158 0.86 -2.04 -6.09
N LYS A 159 0.46 -2.72 -7.18
CA LYS A 159 0.37 -2.12 -8.51
C LYS A 159 -0.87 -1.24 -8.67
N TRP A 160 -2.03 -1.64 -8.13
CA TRP A 160 -3.32 -1.04 -8.44
C TRP A 160 -4.00 -0.31 -7.27
N ILE A 161 -3.83 -0.79 -6.04
CA ILE A 161 -4.63 -0.35 -4.89
C ILE A 161 -3.80 0.42 -3.86
N CYS A 162 -2.53 0.07 -3.66
CA CYS A 162 -1.73 0.60 -2.57
C CYS A 162 -1.44 2.11 -2.71
N PRO A 163 -1.98 2.97 -1.81
CA PRO A 163 -1.73 4.41 -1.87
C PRO A 163 -0.29 4.78 -1.50
N LEU A 164 0.38 4.01 -0.63
CA LEU A 164 1.79 4.22 -0.33
C LEU A 164 2.66 4.02 -1.57
N GLY A 165 2.32 3.01 -2.39
CA GLY A 165 2.97 2.79 -3.68
C GLY A 165 2.73 3.93 -4.68
N ALA A 166 1.59 4.63 -4.61
CA ALA A 166 1.33 5.84 -5.39
C ALA A 166 2.17 7.02 -4.88
N PHE A 167 2.22 7.22 -3.55
CA PHE A 167 2.98 8.29 -2.91
C PHE A 167 4.49 8.19 -3.24
N TYR A 168 5.09 7.02 -3.03
CA TYR A 168 6.50 6.81 -3.39
C TYR A 168 6.74 6.82 -4.90
N ALA A 169 5.74 6.55 -5.73
CA ALA A 169 5.87 6.70 -7.17
C ALA A 169 6.04 8.15 -7.62
N LEU A 170 5.37 9.09 -6.93
CA LEU A 170 5.52 10.52 -7.19
C LEU A 170 6.92 10.99 -6.76
N LEU A 171 7.39 10.57 -5.58
CA LEU A 171 8.70 10.93 -5.05
C LEU A 171 9.87 10.26 -5.80
N ASN A 172 9.62 9.13 -6.46
CA ASN A 172 10.65 8.40 -7.20
C ASN A 172 11.27 9.20 -8.36
N LYS A 173 10.61 10.27 -8.83
CA LYS A 173 11.16 11.19 -9.85
C LYS A 173 12.32 12.05 -9.32
N ILE A 174 12.38 12.25 -8.01
CA ILE A 174 13.38 13.08 -7.31
C ILE A 174 14.22 12.24 -6.34
N SER A 175 14.10 10.91 -6.38
CA SER A 175 14.83 10.04 -5.45
C SER A 175 16.32 9.96 -5.81
N LEU A 176 17.16 9.87 -4.77
CA LEU A 176 18.60 9.69 -4.93
C LEU A 176 18.96 8.28 -5.42
N LEU A 177 18.18 7.27 -5.01
CA LEU A 177 18.32 5.89 -5.46
C LEU A 177 17.45 5.69 -6.71
N GLU A 178 18.07 5.90 -7.88
CA GLU A 178 17.44 5.74 -9.18
C GLU A 178 18.24 4.76 -10.04
N ILE A 179 17.55 3.84 -10.70
CA ILE A 179 18.16 2.99 -11.72
C ILE A 179 18.00 3.70 -13.06
N LYS A 180 19.09 4.27 -13.57
CA LYS A 180 19.15 4.91 -14.89
C LYS A 180 19.72 3.93 -15.90
N MET A 181 19.14 3.93 -17.08
CA MET A 181 19.68 3.24 -18.23
C MET A 181 20.60 4.21 -18.99
N ASP A 182 21.78 3.78 -19.30
CA ASP A 182 22.72 4.52 -20.16
C ASP A 182 22.24 4.35 -21.63
N GLU A 183 21.71 5.43 -22.19
CA GLU A 183 21.16 5.41 -23.56
C GLU A 183 22.24 5.14 -24.61
N GLN A 184 23.50 5.55 -24.33
CA GLN A 184 24.62 5.33 -25.25
C GLN A 184 25.06 3.86 -25.34
N LYS A 185 24.83 3.10 -24.26
CA LYS A 185 25.16 1.67 -24.18
C LYS A 185 23.96 0.77 -24.49
N CYS A 186 22.79 1.35 -24.70
CA CYS A 186 21.56 0.62 -24.95
C CYS A 186 21.50 0.15 -26.42
N VAL A 187 21.50 -1.17 -26.58
CA VAL A 187 21.33 -1.82 -27.90
C VAL A 187 19.87 -2.09 -28.25
N SER A 188 18.91 -1.51 -27.56
CA SER A 188 17.47 -1.65 -27.78
C SER A 188 16.96 -3.10 -27.88
N CYS A 189 17.62 -4.06 -27.22
CA CYS A 189 17.28 -5.49 -27.32
C CYS A 189 15.99 -5.91 -26.61
N GLY A 190 15.32 -5.01 -25.84
CA GLY A 190 14.07 -5.28 -25.15
C GLY A 190 14.15 -6.27 -23.97
N LYS A 191 15.32 -6.81 -23.63
CA LYS A 191 15.49 -7.78 -22.53
C LYS A 191 15.05 -7.20 -21.17
N CYS A 192 15.28 -5.90 -20.93
CA CYS A 192 14.88 -5.23 -19.68
C CYS A 192 13.36 -5.27 -19.49
N ALA A 193 12.60 -4.93 -20.53
CA ALA A 193 11.14 -4.98 -20.51
C ALA A 193 10.61 -6.41 -20.42
N ALA A 194 11.25 -7.38 -21.08
CA ALA A 194 10.88 -8.79 -21.01
C ALA A 194 11.15 -9.43 -19.62
N SER A 195 12.24 -9.02 -18.95
CA SER A 195 12.59 -9.49 -17.62
C SER A 195 11.83 -8.78 -16.50
N CYS A 196 11.12 -7.69 -16.79
CA CYS A 196 10.42 -6.89 -15.80
C CYS A 196 9.14 -7.58 -15.34
N LYS A 197 9.15 -8.16 -14.12
CA LYS A 197 7.96 -8.80 -13.52
C LYS A 197 6.80 -7.83 -13.28
N MET A 198 7.06 -6.52 -13.28
CA MET A 198 6.05 -5.48 -13.10
C MET A 198 5.38 -5.05 -14.41
N ASP A 199 5.78 -5.61 -15.55
CA ASP A 199 5.29 -5.24 -16.90
C ASP A 199 5.39 -3.71 -17.18
N VAL A 200 6.50 -3.09 -16.78
CA VAL A 200 6.83 -1.69 -17.09
C VAL A 200 7.64 -1.70 -18.39
N ASP A 201 7.22 -0.92 -19.36
CA ASP A 201 7.95 -0.70 -20.63
C ASP A 201 8.98 0.40 -20.41
#